data_b0053aaf1cb9883ebbfc33b2550c2eea
#
_entry.id   b0053aaf1cb9883ebbfc33b2550c2eea
#
_cell.length_a   1.000
_cell.length_b   1.000
_cell.length_c   1.000
_cell.angle_alpha   90.00
_cell.angle_beta   90.00
_cell.angle_gamma   90.00
#
_symmetry.space_group_name_H-M   'P 1'
#
loop_
_entity.id
_entity.type
_entity.pdbx_description
1 polymer ?
#
loop_
_entity_poly.entity_id
_entity_poly.type
_entity_poly.pdbx_seq_one_letter_code
_entity_poly.pdbx_strand_id
1 'polypeptide(L)'
;YRYDDTSDEATSEVEQIIYDALKPLYSYDITFEQFRNTQTDANGILTADKIGPSIAKDMTWNAIYSVLFSLIAIGLYITFRFKRWQWASGATAALAFNALLIIGIFSMFYGLLPFNLEVNQAFIAAILTIIGYAINDTVVVFDRIREYLGLYPKRNLKDNVNNAINSTLSRTINTLSLIHISEPTRQ
;
A
#
# COMPACT_ATOMS: atom_id res chain seq x y z
N TYR A 1 13.12 -17.19 -0.70
CA TYR A 1 13.25 -18.38 -1.54
C TYR A 1 11.93 -18.58 -2.27
N ARG A 2 11.94 -18.61 -3.58
CA ARG A 2 10.74 -18.83 -4.39
C ARG A 2 10.76 -20.29 -4.86
N TYR A 3 9.91 -21.09 -4.27
CA TYR A 3 9.74 -22.48 -4.63
C TYR A 3 8.36 -22.63 -5.28
N ASP A 4 8.30 -23.19 -6.49
CA ASP A 4 7.03 -23.37 -7.22
C ASP A 4 6.22 -24.57 -6.69
N ASP A 5 6.82 -25.39 -5.83
CA ASP A 5 6.21 -26.53 -5.19
C ASP A 5 5.84 -26.21 -3.73
N THR A 6 4.58 -26.43 -3.36
CA THR A 6 4.02 -26.21 -2.02
C THR A 6 3.86 -27.49 -1.23
N SER A 7 4.47 -28.59 -1.68
CA SER A 7 4.48 -29.87 -0.96
C SER A 7 5.22 -29.77 0.37
N ASP A 8 4.92 -30.66 1.31
CA ASP A 8 5.62 -30.74 2.58
C ASP A 8 7.09 -31.17 2.42
N GLU A 9 7.38 -31.88 1.34
CA GLU A 9 8.73 -32.29 0.96
C GLU A 9 9.57 -31.08 0.54
N ALA A 10 9.03 -30.21 -0.34
CA ALA A 10 9.70 -28.99 -0.76
C ALA A 10 9.97 -28.01 0.42
N THR A 11 9.05 -27.97 1.37
CA THR A 11 9.26 -27.17 2.60
C THR A 11 10.38 -27.69 3.43
N SER A 12 10.43 -29.02 3.65
CA SER A 12 11.48 -29.67 4.43
C SER A 12 12.85 -29.48 3.76
N GLU A 13 12.91 -29.48 2.43
CA GLU A 13 14.13 -29.20 1.68
C GLU A 13 14.61 -27.75 1.86
N VAL A 14 13.70 -26.77 1.79
CA VAL A 14 14.04 -25.35 2.04
C VAL A 14 14.50 -25.15 3.49
N GLU A 15 13.80 -25.74 4.46
CA GLU A 15 14.18 -25.68 5.88
C GLU A 15 15.58 -26.28 6.11
N GLN A 16 15.90 -27.38 5.42
CA GLN A 16 17.21 -28.01 5.49
C GLN A 16 18.31 -27.11 4.90
N ILE A 17 18.07 -26.49 3.75
CA ILE A 17 19.02 -25.56 3.12
C ILE A 17 19.30 -24.37 4.06
N ILE A 18 18.25 -23.82 4.69
CA ILE A 18 18.40 -22.71 5.64
C ILE A 18 19.19 -23.14 6.86
N TYR A 19 18.89 -24.33 7.40
CA TYR A 19 19.63 -24.89 8.54
C TYR A 19 21.12 -25.07 8.22
N ASP A 20 21.45 -25.67 7.08
CA ASP A 20 22.84 -25.91 6.66
C ASP A 20 23.61 -24.59 6.44
N ALA A 21 22.92 -23.55 5.92
CA ALA A 21 23.49 -22.22 5.75
C ALA A 21 23.74 -21.48 7.08
N LEU A 22 22.86 -21.67 8.06
CA LEU A 22 22.93 -20.97 9.34
C LEU A 22 23.75 -21.74 10.40
N LYS A 23 23.88 -23.05 10.27
CA LYS A 23 24.59 -23.90 11.22
C LYS A 23 25.99 -23.37 11.61
N PRO A 24 26.84 -22.87 10.68
CA PRO A 24 28.15 -22.33 11.03
C PRO A 24 28.14 -21.03 11.83
N LEU A 25 26.97 -20.35 11.90
CA LEU A 25 26.80 -19.08 12.63
C LEU A 25 26.36 -19.28 14.08
N TYR A 26 25.91 -20.50 14.44
CA TYR A 26 25.55 -20.84 15.82
C TYR A 26 26.78 -21.12 16.64
N SER A 27 26.84 -20.56 17.86
CA SER A 27 27.92 -20.79 18.83
C SER A 27 27.80 -22.11 19.55
N TYR A 28 26.74 -22.88 19.31
CA TYR A 28 26.47 -24.21 19.93
C TYR A 28 25.85 -25.13 18.88
N ASP A 29 25.96 -26.44 19.16
CA ASP A 29 25.45 -27.45 18.21
C ASP A 29 23.93 -27.56 18.32
N ILE A 30 23.23 -27.17 17.28
CA ILE A 30 21.77 -27.26 17.16
C ILE A 30 21.39 -28.36 16.17
N THR A 31 20.44 -29.21 16.53
CA THR A 31 19.93 -30.23 15.62
C THR A 31 18.84 -29.65 14.69
N PHE A 32 18.64 -30.28 13.51
CA PHE A 32 17.62 -29.88 12.58
C PHE A 32 16.21 -29.87 13.18
N GLU A 33 15.91 -30.86 14.06
CA GLU A 33 14.61 -30.91 14.75
C GLU A 33 14.43 -29.77 15.74
N GLN A 34 15.48 -29.36 16.46
CA GLN A 34 15.45 -28.21 17.35
C GLN A 34 15.30 -26.90 16.56
N PHE A 35 15.98 -26.80 15.42
CA PHE A 35 15.82 -25.63 14.51
C PHE A 35 14.42 -25.51 13.94
N ARG A 36 13.77 -26.62 13.64
CA ARG A 36 12.38 -26.67 13.13
C ARG A 36 11.33 -26.43 14.22
N ASN A 37 11.61 -26.85 15.46
CA ASN A 37 10.64 -26.84 16.56
C ASN A 37 10.85 -25.63 17.48
N THR A 38 10.21 -24.54 17.17
CA THR A 38 10.31 -23.24 17.85
C THR A 38 9.78 -23.23 19.29
N GLN A 39 9.07 -24.28 19.71
CA GLN A 39 8.49 -24.31 21.07
C GLN A 39 9.52 -24.61 22.16
N THR A 40 10.68 -25.12 21.79
CA THR A 40 11.71 -25.56 22.75
C THR A 40 12.90 -24.60 22.83
N ASP A 41 13.23 -23.88 21.76
CA ASP A 41 14.38 -22.97 21.72
C ASP A 41 14.05 -21.73 20.86
N ALA A 42 14.34 -20.54 21.40
CA ALA A 42 14.06 -19.25 20.75
C ALA A 42 14.92 -18.94 19.50
N ASN A 43 15.73 -19.90 19.04
CA ASN A 43 16.75 -19.68 18.01
C ASN A 43 16.47 -20.42 16.68
N GLY A 44 15.24 -20.88 16.47
CA GLY A 44 14.84 -21.59 15.26
C GLY A 44 13.91 -20.78 14.34
N ILE A 45 13.22 -21.47 13.44
CA ILE A 45 12.20 -20.89 12.56
C ILE A 45 11.00 -20.46 13.41
N LEU A 46 10.78 -19.16 13.55
CA LEU A 46 9.68 -18.60 14.34
C LEU A 46 8.33 -18.75 13.62
N THR A 47 8.32 -18.56 12.30
CA THR A 47 7.12 -18.65 11.47
C THR A 47 7.51 -19.06 10.06
N ALA A 48 6.80 -20.02 9.50
CA ALA A 48 6.92 -20.40 8.10
C ALA A 48 5.53 -20.32 7.45
N ASP A 49 5.31 -19.29 6.64
CA ASP A 49 4.07 -19.10 5.90
C ASP A 49 4.21 -19.63 4.47
N LYS A 50 3.33 -20.57 4.12
CA LYS A 50 3.25 -21.09 2.76
C LYS A 50 2.10 -20.44 2.02
N ILE A 51 2.41 -19.78 0.91
CA ILE A 51 1.39 -19.22 0.02
C ILE A 51 1.38 -20.04 -1.27
N GLY A 52 0.38 -20.91 -1.42
CA GLY A 52 0.19 -21.68 -2.65
C GLY A 52 -0.21 -20.80 -3.84
N PRO A 53 0.03 -21.26 -5.09
CA PRO A 53 -0.30 -20.50 -6.30
C PRO A 53 -1.78 -20.11 -6.41
N SER A 54 -2.69 -20.94 -5.90
CA SER A 54 -4.13 -20.65 -5.85
C SER A 54 -4.43 -19.49 -4.90
N ILE A 55 -3.83 -19.49 -3.70
CA ILE A 55 -3.99 -18.42 -2.70
C ILE A 55 -3.42 -17.11 -3.22
N ALA A 56 -2.24 -17.13 -3.85
CA ALA A 56 -1.63 -15.96 -4.44
C ALA A 56 -2.50 -15.34 -5.53
N LYS A 57 -3.13 -16.17 -6.38
CA LYS A 57 -4.08 -15.74 -7.40
C LYS A 57 -5.33 -15.12 -6.80
N ASP A 58 -5.91 -15.75 -5.78
CA ASP A 58 -7.10 -15.24 -5.09
C ASP A 58 -6.80 -13.92 -4.38
N MET A 59 -5.63 -13.79 -3.74
CA MET A 59 -5.19 -12.53 -3.13
C MET A 59 -5.06 -11.41 -4.15
N THR A 60 -4.51 -11.70 -5.34
CA THR A 60 -4.38 -10.71 -6.42
C THR A 60 -5.74 -10.23 -6.92
N TRP A 61 -6.69 -11.14 -7.17
CA TRP A 61 -8.04 -10.78 -7.58
C TRP A 61 -8.79 -10.00 -6.50
N ASN A 62 -8.68 -10.41 -5.24
CA ASN A 62 -9.26 -9.69 -4.11
C ASN A 62 -8.68 -8.28 -3.96
N ALA A 63 -7.38 -8.10 -4.23
CA ALA A 63 -6.74 -6.79 -4.27
C ALA A 63 -7.36 -5.89 -5.35
N ILE A 64 -7.49 -6.40 -6.59
CA ILE A 64 -8.08 -5.66 -7.70
C ILE A 64 -9.52 -5.26 -7.37
N TYR A 65 -10.33 -6.19 -6.89
CA TYR A 65 -11.73 -5.90 -6.51
C TYR A 65 -11.82 -4.88 -5.38
N SER A 66 -10.95 -4.97 -4.38
CA SER A 66 -10.91 -4.03 -3.24
C SER A 66 -10.59 -2.61 -3.72
N VAL A 67 -9.60 -2.44 -4.59
CA VAL A 67 -9.25 -1.14 -5.16
C VAL A 67 -10.39 -0.60 -6.03
N LEU A 68 -10.95 -1.40 -6.92
CA LEU A 68 -12.08 -1.00 -7.77
C LEU A 68 -13.31 -0.59 -6.94
N PHE A 69 -13.66 -1.42 -5.95
CA PHE A 69 -14.78 -1.12 -5.06
C PHE A 69 -14.55 0.17 -4.27
N SER A 70 -13.34 0.38 -3.75
CA SER A 70 -13.00 1.62 -3.05
C SER A 70 -13.11 2.85 -3.95
N LEU A 71 -12.62 2.80 -5.19
CA LEU A 71 -12.72 3.89 -6.16
C LEU A 71 -14.17 4.21 -6.51
N ILE A 72 -15.02 3.19 -6.68
CA ILE A 72 -16.46 3.38 -6.94
C ILE A 72 -17.14 4.02 -5.74
N ALA A 73 -16.93 3.50 -4.54
CA ALA A 73 -17.53 4.01 -3.32
C ALA A 73 -17.15 5.48 -3.07
N ILE A 74 -15.88 5.80 -3.30
CA ILE A 74 -15.34 7.16 -3.20
C ILE A 74 -15.93 8.06 -4.28
N GLY A 75 -15.98 7.62 -5.52
CA GLY A 75 -16.59 8.37 -6.62
C GLY A 75 -18.05 8.72 -6.34
N LEU A 76 -18.81 7.78 -5.82
CA LEU A 76 -20.19 7.99 -5.36
C LEU A 76 -20.25 9.01 -4.21
N TYR A 77 -19.41 8.84 -3.18
CA TYR A 77 -19.35 9.79 -2.06
C TYR A 77 -19.07 11.22 -2.55
N ILE A 78 -18.09 11.42 -3.42
CA ILE A 78 -17.74 12.74 -3.97
C ILE A 78 -18.90 13.29 -4.83
N THR A 79 -19.56 12.44 -5.61
CA THR A 79 -20.74 12.84 -6.41
C THR A 79 -21.85 13.41 -5.52
N PHE A 80 -22.19 12.71 -4.45
CA PHE A 80 -23.20 13.17 -3.49
C PHE A 80 -22.74 14.42 -2.74
N ARG A 81 -21.48 14.51 -2.37
CA ARG A 81 -20.92 15.62 -1.60
C ARG A 81 -20.85 16.91 -2.41
N PHE A 82 -20.47 16.85 -3.68
CA PHE A 82 -20.25 18.03 -4.53
C PHE A 82 -21.40 18.36 -5.49
N LYS A 83 -22.41 17.51 -5.58
CA LYS A 83 -23.60 17.70 -6.44
C LYS A 83 -23.30 17.94 -7.92
N ARG A 84 -22.09 17.67 -8.39
CA ARG A 84 -21.65 17.81 -9.78
C ARG A 84 -20.76 16.62 -10.14
N TRP A 85 -21.18 15.86 -11.12
CA TRP A 85 -20.48 14.66 -11.58
C TRP A 85 -19.07 14.93 -12.14
N GLN A 86 -18.83 16.15 -12.69
CA GLN A 86 -17.51 16.54 -13.20
C GLN A 86 -16.42 16.54 -12.11
N TRP A 87 -16.76 16.96 -10.89
CA TRP A 87 -15.83 16.95 -9.77
C TRP A 87 -15.53 15.52 -9.32
N ALA A 88 -16.57 14.68 -9.31
CA ALA A 88 -16.43 13.28 -8.94
C ALA A 88 -15.54 12.51 -9.93
N SER A 89 -15.79 12.71 -11.24
CA SER A 89 -14.99 12.04 -12.28
C SER A 89 -13.53 12.48 -12.24
N GLY A 90 -13.24 13.78 -12.04
CA GLY A 90 -11.88 14.29 -11.90
C GLY A 90 -11.16 13.74 -10.68
N ALA A 91 -11.83 13.72 -9.52
CA ALA A 91 -11.26 13.16 -8.29
C ALA A 91 -11.01 11.65 -8.40
N THR A 92 -11.99 10.90 -8.92
CA THR A 92 -11.85 9.46 -9.10
C THR A 92 -10.73 9.13 -10.10
N ALA A 93 -10.59 9.88 -11.18
CA ALA A 93 -9.51 9.73 -12.14
C ALA A 93 -8.15 10.01 -11.51
N ALA A 94 -8.03 11.03 -10.66
CA ALA A 94 -6.78 11.32 -9.94
C ALA A 94 -6.41 10.19 -8.96
N LEU A 95 -7.39 9.63 -8.25
CA LEU A 95 -7.16 8.50 -7.34
C LEU A 95 -6.77 7.22 -8.09
N ALA A 96 -7.43 6.94 -9.21
CA ALA A 96 -7.08 5.83 -10.08
C ALA A 96 -5.66 5.98 -10.64
N PHE A 97 -5.28 7.20 -11.05
CA PHE A 97 -3.92 7.50 -11.49
C PHE A 97 -2.89 7.25 -10.38
N ASN A 98 -3.16 7.70 -9.14
CA ASN A 98 -2.28 7.44 -8.02
C ASN A 98 -2.11 5.94 -7.74
N ALA A 99 -3.20 5.17 -7.78
CA ALA A 99 -3.13 3.71 -7.61
C ALA A 99 -2.27 3.06 -8.72
N LEU A 100 -2.49 3.44 -9.98
CA LEU A 100 -1.71 2.94 -11.11
C LEU A 100 -0.24 3.34 -11.02
N LEU A 101 0.06 4.55 -10.56
CA LEU A 101 1.42 5.04 -10.37
C LEU A 101 2.15 4.20 -9.32
N ILE A 102 1.53 3.90 -8.20
CA ILE A 102 2.11 3.07 -7.14
C ILE A 102 2.38 1.65 -7.67
N ILE A 103 1.41 1.03 -8.33
CA ILE A 103 1.56 -0.29 -8.93
C ILE A 103 2.67 -0.27 -9.98
N GLY A 104 2.74 0.78 -10.80
CA GLY A 104 3.79 0.97 -11.81
C GLY A 104 5.18 1.07 -11.20
N ILE A 105 5.34 1.84 -10.12
CA ILE A 105 6.61 1.96 -9.39
C ILE A 105 7.01 0.60 -8.82
N PHE A 106 6.11 -0.10 -8.15
CA PHE A 106 6.40 -1.44 -7.60
C PHE A 106 6.78 -2.43 -8.71
N SER A 107 6.06 -2.43 -9.83
CA SER A 107 6.38 -3.27 -10.99
C SER A 107 7.74 -2.95 -11.61
N MET A 108 8.10 -1.66 -11.70
CA MET A 108 9.37 -1.22 -12.27
C MET A 108 10.57 -1.63 -11.40
N PHE A 109 10.42 -1.57 -10.09
CA PHE A 109 11.48 -1.94 -9.15
C PHE A 109 11.45 -3.42 -8.73
N TYR A 110 10.50 -4.19 -9.24
CA TYR A 110 10.43 -5.62 -8.99
C TYR A 110 11.70 -6.33 -9.48
N GLY A 111 12.39 -7.01 -8.57
CA GLY A 111 13.65 -7.71 -8.87
C GLY A 111 14.91 -6.85 -8.91
N LEU A 112 14.82 -5.50 -8.84
CA LEU A 112 15.98 -4.62 -8.74
C LEU A 112 16.43 -4.40 -7.30
N LEU A 113 15.50 -4.46 -6.35
CA LEU A 113 15.77 -4.20 -4.93
C LEU A 113 16.07 -5.50 -4.18
N PRO A 114 16.93 -5.45 -3.13
CA PRO A 114 17.31 -6.63 -2.35
C PRO A 114 16.18 -7.17 -1.43
N PHE A 115 14.98 -6.60 -1.50
CA PHE A 115 13.82 -7.03 -0.74
C PHE A 115 12.65 -7.37 -1.67
N ASN A 116 11.78 -8.29 -1.21
CA ASN A 116 10.66 -8.76 -2.02
C ASN A 116 9.56 -7.70 -2.13
N LEU A 117 9.29 -7.26 -3.37
CA LEU A 117 8.17 -6.40 -3.73
C LEU A 117 6.98 -7.24 -4.21
N GLU A 118 6.59 -8.24 -3.43
CA GLU A 118 5.46 -9.10 -3.79
C GLU A 118 4.12 -8.45 -3.46
N VAL A 119 3.11 -8.75 -4.30
CA VAL A 119 1.73 -8.33 -4.05
C VAL A 119 1.15 -9.22 -2.96
N ASN A 120 1.39 -8.83 -1.72
CA ASN A 120 0.89 -9.49 -0.52
C ASN A 120 -0.17 -8.63 0.18
N GLN A 121 -0.71 -9.13 1.29
CA GLN A 121 -1.72 -8.41 2.08
C GLN A 121 -1.22 -7.05 2.59
N ALA A 122 0.05 -6.94 2.95
CA ALA A 122 0.64 -5.68 3.39
C ALA A 122 0.70 -4.66 2.24
N PHE A 123 1.02 -5.09 1.01
CA PHE A 123 0.98 -4.24 -0.18
C PHE A 123 -0.43 -3.71 -0.47
N ILE A 124 -1.46 -4.57 -0.37
CA ILE A 124 -2.86 -4.17 -0.54
C ILE A 124 -3.25 -3.13 0.50
N ALA A 125 -2.91 -3.37 1.76
CA ALA A 125 -3.17 -2.43 2.86
C ALA A 125 -2.47 -1.09 2.63
N ALA A 126 -1.22 -1.10 2.16
CA ALA A 126 -0.46 0.12 1.83
C ALA A 126 -1.14 0.92 0.71
N ILE A 127 -1.56 0.28 -0.40
CA ILE A 127 -2.28 0.96 -1.49
C ILE A 127 -3.57 1.59 -0.99
N LEU A 128 -4.40 0.85 -0.24
CA LEU A 128 -5.65 1.36 0.30
C LEU A 128 -5.42 2.54 1.25
N THR A 129 -4.36 2.48 2.05
CA THR A 129 -3.95 3.57 2.95
C THR A 129 -3.58 4.82 2.16
N ILE A 130 -2.74 4.70 1.13
CA ILE A 130 -2.33 5.82 0.28
C ILE A 130 -3.53 6.43 -0.43
N ILE A 131 -4.44 5.61 -0.97
CA ILE A 131 -5.70 6.08 -1.56
C ILE A 131 -6.51 6.86 -0.52
N GLY A 132 -6.61 6.35 0.72
CA GLY A 132 -7.32 7.03 1.81
C GLY A 132 -6.74 8.42 2.12
N TYR A 133 -5.43 8.57 2.16
CA TYR A 133 -4.78 9.87 2.33
C TYR A 133 -4.97 10.79 1.12
N ALA A 134 -4.83 10.25 -0.09
CA ALA A 134 -5.02 11.03 -1.32
C ALA A 134 -6.44 11.58 -1.46
N ILE A 135 -7.46 10.85 -0.97
CA ILE A 135 -8.84 11.34 -0.92
C ILE A 135 -8.97 12.55 -0.02
N ASN A 136 -8.41 12.47 1.19
CA ASN A 136 -8.50 13.56 2.16
C ASN A 136 -7.99 14.88 1.56
N ASP A 137 -6.83 14.85 0.91
CA ASP A 137 -6.25 16.02 0.26
C ASP A 137 -7.09 16.47 -0.96
N THR A 138 -7.54 15.53 -1.79
CA THR A 138 -8.36 15.80 -2.95
C THR A 138 -9.67 16.51 -2.56
N VAL A 139 -10.36 16.01 -1.53
CA VAL A 139 -11.62 16.61 -1.05
C VAL A 139 -11.40 18.04 -0.55
N VAL A 140 -10.31 18.29 0.18
CA VAL A 140 -9.97 19.63 0.69
C VAL A 140 -9.71 20.62 -0.46
N VAL A 141 -8.93 20.21 -1.46
CA VAL A 141 -8.65 21.04 -2.63
C VAL A 141 -9.94 21.36 -3.39
N PHE A 142 -10.77 20.36 -3.67
CA PHE A 142 -12.03 20.56 -4.38
C PHE A 142 -13.04 21.41 -3.60
N ASP A 143 -13.10 21.24 -2.27
CA ASP A 143 -13.97 22.07 -1.43
C ASP A 143 -13.51 23.54 -1.47
N ARG A 144 -12.20 23.79 -1.47
CA ARG A 144 -11.64 25.14 -1.60
C ARG A 144 -11.88 25.73 -2.98
N ILE A 145 -11.74 24.97 -4.04
CA ILE A 145 -12.08 25.44 -5.39
C ILE A 145 -13.56 25.84 -5.48
N ARG A 146 -14.45 25.01 -4.92
CA ARG A 146 -15.88 25.30 -4.88
C ARG A 146 -16.17 26.58 -4.11
N GLU A 147 -15.52 26.82 -3.00
CA GLU A 147 -15.64 28.04 -2.20
C GLU A 147 -15.21 29.27 -3.03
N TYR A 148 -14.06 29.24 -3.71
CA TYR A 148 -13.60 30.36 -4.55
C TYR A 148 -14.51 30.63 -5.71
N LEU A 149 -15.10 29.61 -6.32
CA LEU A 149 -16.10 29.79 -7.39
C LEU A 149 -17.38 30.44 -6.87
N GLY A 150 -17.76 30.21 -5.63
CA GLY A 150 -18.89 30.87 -4.96
C GLY A 150 -18.60 32.32 -4.59
N LEU A 151 -17.40 32.56 -4.03
CA LEU A 151 -17.00 33.92 -3.58
C LEU A 151 -16.67 34.85 -4.74
N TYR A 152 -16.11 34.32 -5.83
CA TYR A 152 -15.66 35.12 -6.98
C TYR A 152 -16.26 34.64 -8.30
N PRO A 153 -17.60 34.73 -8.49
CA PRO A 153 -18.27 34.15 -9.66
C PRO A 153 -17.91 34.85 -10.98
N LYS A 154 -17.45 36.11 -10.92
CA LYS A 154 -17.02 36.89 -12.10
C LYS A 154 -15.56 36.69 -12.49
N ARG A 155 -14.75 36.01 -11.63
CA ARG A 155 -13.35 35.76 -11.91
C ARG A 155 -13.21 34.57 -12.86
N ASN A 156 -12.14 34.57 -13.67
CA ASN A 156 -11.84 33.44 -14.56
C ASN A 156 -11.72 32.15 -13.76
N LEU A 157 -12.25 31.04 -14.30
CA LEU A 157 -12.17 29.70 -13.71
C LEU A 157 -10.74 29.32 -13.37
N LYS A 158 -9.81 29.59 -14.30
CA LYS A 158 -8.36 29.25 -14.11
C LYS A 158 -7.77 29.96 -12.89
N ASP A 159 -8.11 31.25 -12.70
CA ASP A 159 -7.59 32.03 -11.58
C ASP A 159 -8.18 31.59 -10.26
N ASN A 160 -9.48 31.24 -10.22
CA ASN A 160 -10.11 30.69 -9.03
C ASN A 160 -9.49 29.35 -8.63
N VAL A 161 -9.27 28.46 -9.59
CA VAL A 161 -8.62 27.16 -9.35
C VAL A 161 -7.20 27.34 -8.85
N ASN A 162 -6.39 28.19 -9.50
CA ASN A 162 -5.01 28.46 -9.11
C ASN A 162 -4.91 29.02 -7.69
N ASN A 163 -5.75 30.00 -7.36
CA ASN A 163 -5.77 30.59 -6.03
C ASN A 163 -6.24 29.60 -4.94
N ALA A 164 -7.23 28.76 -5.27
CA ALA A 164 -7.68 27.71 -4.36
C ALA A 164 -6.59 26.69 -4.06
N ILE A 165 -5.89 26.20 -5.09
CA ILE A 165 -4.77 25.25 -4.94
C ILE A 165 -3.67 25.88 -4.10
N ASN A 166 -3.25 27.10 -4.42
CA ASN A 166 -2.19 27.80 -3.66
C ASN A 166 -2.57 28.01 -2.19
N SER A 167 -3.85 28.27 -1.89
CA SER A 167 -4.31 28.46 -0.50
C SER A 167 -4.33 27.16 0.31
N THR A 168 -4.37 25.99 -0.35
CA THR A 168 -4.35 24.68 0.31
C THR A 168 -2.97 24.04 0.34
N LEU A 169 -2.01 24.55 -0.43
CA LEU A 169 -0.69 23.95 -0.64
C LEU A 169 0.08 23.73 0.69
N SER A 170 0.12 24.76 1.56
CA SER A 170 0.77 24.66 2.85
C SER A 170 0.17 23.57 3.72
N ARG A 171 -1.15 23.41 3.73
CA ARG A 171 -1.85 22.34 4.46
C ARG A 171 -1.50 20.98 3.89
N THR A 172 -1.56 20.80 2.58
CA THR A 172 -1.25 19.54 1.91
C THR A 172 0.19 19.11 2.18
N ILE A 173 1.16 20.05 2.07
CA ILE A 173 2.56 19.77 2.40
C ILE A 173 2.70 19.36 3.87
N ASN A 174 2.06 20.07 4.79
CA ASN A 174 2.12 19.73 6.22
C ASN A 174 1.49 18.36 6.49
N THR A 175 0.34 18.03 5.88
CA THR A 175 -0.31 16.74 6.06
C THR A 175 0.57 15.60 5.57
N LEU A 176 1.21 15.76 4.40
CA LEU A 176 2.14 14.78 3.86
C LEU A 176 3.44 14.66 4.68
N SER A 177 3.93 15.78 5.25
CA SER A 177 5.14 15.79 6.10
C SER A 177 4.89 15.18 7.46
N LEU A 178 3.73 15.41 8.08
CA LEU A 178 3.38 14.89 9.41
C LEU A 178 3.28 13.37 9.45
N ILE A 179 2.96 12.73 8.33
CA ILE A 179 2.97 11.26 8.23
C ILE A 179 4.37 10.71 8.49
N HIS A 180 5.44 11.44 8.13
CA HIS A 180 6.82 11.02 8.36
C HIS A 180 7.39 11.45 9.71
N ILE A 181 6.81 12.46 10.38
CA ILE A 181 7.36 13.04 11.61
C ILE A 181 6.60 12.57 12.87
N SER A 182 5.35 12.14 12.73
CA SER A 182 4.48 11.82 13.87
C SER A 182 4.45 10.35 14.25
N GLU A 183 5.40 9.54 13.80
CA GLU A 183 5.62 8.23 14.41
C GLU A 183 6.40 8.49 15.72
N PRO A 184 5.74 8.50 16.89
CA PRO A 184 6.48 8.62 18.14
C PRO A 184 7.33 7.35 18.23
N THR A 185 8.64 7.50 18.12
CA THR A 185 9.58 6.51 18.63
C THR A 185 9.25 6.27 20.09
N ARG A 186 8.32 5.39 20.38
CA ARG A 186 8.18 4.81 21.71
C ARG A 186 9.40 3.94 21.92
N GLN A 187 10.37 4.52 22.61
CA GLN A 187 11.36 3.79 23.36
C GLN A 187 10.68 3.04 24.51
#